data_ae65096cf00b44de4bd74c2483b3760a
#
_entry.id   ae65096cf00b44de4bd74c2483b3760a
#
_cell.length_a   1.000
_cell.length_b   1.000
_cell.length_c   1.000
_cell.angle_alpha   90.00
_cell.angle_beta   90.00
_cell.angle_gamma   90.00
#
_symmetry.space_group_name_H-M   'P 1'
#
loop_
_entity.id
_entity.type
_entity.pdbx_description
1 polymer ?
#
loop_
_entity_poly.entity_id
_entity_poly.type
_entity_poly.pdbx_seq_one_letter_code
_entity_poly.pdbx_strand_id
1 'polypeptide(L)'
;PAAPTFTPRGFIGSITFTGATACTGTPDPGSTISTVNPVCPNINFTLTTQNSTPGSGVTYQWQSSPDGTAWTNITGATGASYSTSQTVATYYRANVTCAGNTTASAQLQVTINPPSSCYCIPPASNCNLDDEILNVTAAGINNNSACGTNGYTDYTATVAAGTVAAGLNMPMSVSVGPGGTEYVGVWIDYNQNGEFEATEFALLGSGNGVTISGIVPIAVNATVGLTRMRVRVRYNTTLTGTNACLGYTFGETEDYASNITPCIPGTISTQPAATVTSYCSGNASITVAAAGTGLNYQWQERLNATSPWTIVANGGIYSGA
;
A
#
# COMPACT_ATOMS: atom_id res chain seq x y z
N PRO A 1 -10.66 25.25 52.68
CA PRO A 1 -9.53 24.38 52.95
C PRO A 1 -8.50 24.62 51.83
N ALA A 2 -7.27 25.05 52.28
CA ALA A 2 -6.17 25.27 51.38
C ALA A 2 -5.68 23.93 50.83
N ALA A 3 -5.37 23.89 49.52
CA ALA A 3 -4.76 22.71 48.88
C ALA A 3 -3.42 22.40 49.56
N PRO A 4 -3.06 21.13 49.77
CA PRO A 4 -1.79 20.76 50.33
C PRO A 4 -0.66 21.21 49.41
N THR A 5 0.22 22.08 49.94
CA THR A 5 1.47 22.44 49.29
C THR A 5 2.43 21.27 49.44
N PHE A 6 2.70 20.54 48.33
CA PHE A 6 3.79 19.58 48.30
C PHE A 6 5.11 20.33 48.21
N THR A 7 5.86 20.36 49.31
CA THR A 7 7.26 20.76 49.25
C THR A 7 8.05 19.75 48.45
N PRO A 8 8.95 20.19 47.56
CA PRO A 8 9.79 19.27 46.79
C PRO A 8 10.61 18.44 47.77
N ARG A 9 10.48 17.11 47.72
CA ARG A 9 11.29 16.19 48.50
C ARG A 9 12.68 16.15 47.87
N GLY A 10 13.64 16.76 48.52
CA GLY A 10 15.05 16.63 48.18
C GLY A 10 15.53 15.21 48.48
N PHE A 11 16.30 14.63 47.57
CA PHE A 11 17.03 13.39 47.81
C PHE A 11 18.14 13.70 48.85
N ILE A 12 18.04 13.13 50.03
CA ILE A 12 19.10 13.20 51.06
C ILE A 12 19.84 11.88 51.02
N GLY A 13 20.87 11.78 50.21
CA GLY A 13 21.73 10.62 50.08
C GLY A 13 22.91 10.94 49.16
N SER A 14 24.01 10.25 49.30
CA SER A 14 25.13 10.32 48.34
C SER A 14 24.91 9.26 47.27
N ILE A 15 24.89 9.66 46.01
CA ILE A 15 25.02 8.74 44.91
C ILE A 15 26.50 8.60 44.62
N THR A 16 27.09 7.47 44.98
CA THR A 16 28.49 7.18 44.65
C THR A 16 28.49 6.59 43.25
N PHE A 17 28.98 7.34 42.30
CA PHE A 17 29.32 6.80 40.99
C PHE A 17 30.66 6.07 41.10
N THR A 18 30.68 4.75 41.09
CA THR A 18 31.91 4.03 40.75
C THR A 18 32.21 4.31 39.32
N GLY A 19 33.37 4.90 39.04
CA GLY A 19 33.82 5.14 37.66
C GLY A 19 33.70 3.85 36.85
N ALA A 20 33.21 3.93 35.60
CA ALA A 20 33.11 2.76 34.74
C ALA A 20 34.48 2.07 34.66
N THR A 21 34.57 0.79 35.03
CA THR A 21 35.80 0.01 34.94
C THR A 21 36.29 0.03 33.48
N ALA A 22 37.55 0.37 33.28
CA ALA A 22 38.14 0.32 31.93
C ALA A 22 38.08 -1.12 31.41
N CYS A 23 37.73 -1.26 30.13
CA CYS A 23 37.76 -2.59 29.49
C CYS A 23 39.20 -3.09 29.39
N THR A 24 39.40 -4.38 29.55
CA THR A 24 40.73 -5.01 29.47
C THR A 24 40.66 -6.31 28.69
N GLY A 25 41.74 -6.61 27.95
CA GLY A 25 41.86 -7.85 27.18
C GLY A 25 41.03 -7.88 25.89
N THR A 26 40.75 -9.08 25.41
CA THR A 26 39.94 -9.30 24.19
C THR A 26 38.46 -9.19 24.58
N PRO A 27 37.70 -8.32 23.90
CA PRO A 27 36.29 -8.13 24.23
C PRO A 27 35.45 -9.36 23.80
N ASP A 28 34.43 -9.70 24.58
CA ASP A 28 33.29 -10.45 24.07
C ASP A 28 32.41 -9.49 23.27
N PRO A 29 32.24 -9.67 21.96
CA PRO A 29 31.49 -8.76 21.13
C PRO A 29 29.98 -9.00 21.21
N GLY A 30 29.55 -10.10 21.82
CA GLY A 30 28.16 -10.53 21.93
C GLY A 30 27.50 -10.82 20.58
N SER A 31 26.20 -10.66 20.53
CA SER A 31 25.38 -10.88 19.33
C SER A 31 24.72 -9.61 18.86
N THR A 32 24.70 -9.37 17.56
CA THR A 32 23.92 -8.28 16.96
C THR A 32 22.43 -8.57 17.10
N ILE A 33 21.65 -7.60 17.58
CA ILE A 33 20.20 -7.65 17.66
C ILE A 33 19.61 -6.40 16.99
N SER A 34 18.36 -6.48 16.57
CA SER A 34 17.59 -5.40 15.95
C SER A 34 16.31 -5.13 16.73
N THR A 35 15.87 -3.89 16.76
CA THR A 35 14.56 -3.51 17.36
C THR A 35 13.38 -4.12 16.59
N VAL A 36 13.56 -4.38 15.30
CA VAL A 36 12.55 -5.02 14.43
C VAL A 36 13.25 -5.88 13.38
N ASN A 37 12.75 -7.07 13.13
CA ASN A 37 13.19 -7.99 12.08
C ASN A 37 12.10 -9.07 11.86
N PRO A 38 11.52 -9.21 10.67
CA PRO A 38 11.78 -8.43 9.44
C PRO A 38 11.31 -6.98 9.54
N VAL A 39 11.82 -6.12 8.64
CA VAL A 39 11.50 -4.68 8.56
C VAL A 39 10.84 -4.34 7.22
N CYS A 40 9.96 -3.34 7.21
CA CYS A 40 9.45 -2.80 5.95
C CYS A 40 10.50 -1.91 5.27
N PRO A 41 10.52 -1.83 3.92
CA PRO A 41 11.44 -0.96 3.19
C PRO A 41 11.39 0.47 3.71
N ASN A 42 12.56 1.13 3.81
CA ASN A 42 12.72 2.51 4.27
C ASN A 42 12.30 2.80 5.73
N ILE A 43 11.79 1.83 6.47
CA ILE A 43 11.45 2.00 7.90
C ILE A 43 12.71 1.88 8.74
N ASN A 44 12.89 2.86 9.63
CA ASN A 44 14.04 2.90 10.53
C ASN A 44 13.98 1.79 11.59
N PHE A 45 15.12 1.15 11.82
CA PHE A 45 15.35 0.22 12.91
C PHE A 45 16.70 0.51 13.58
N THR A 46 16.88 0.00 14.78
CA THR A 46 18.11 0.22 15.55
C THR A 46 18.77 -1.13 15.85
N LEU A 47 20.05 -1.19 15.55
CA LEU A 47 20.95 -2.31 15.85
C LEU A 47 21.67 -2.02 17.17
N THR A 48 21.83 -3.04 18.00
CA THR A 48 22.65 -3.03 19.21
C THR A 48 23.36 -4.37 19.35
N THR A 49 24.33 -4.45 20.28
CA THR A 49 24.93 -5.71 20.67
C THR A 49 24.36 -6.17 22.00
N GLN A 50 23.98 -7.46 22.10
CA GLN A 50 23.53 -8.10 23.31
C GLN A 50 24.67 -8.95 23.90
N ASN A 51 24.83 -8.90 25.23
CA ASN A 51 25.88 -9.64 25.96
C ASN A 51 27.32 -9.25 25.57
N SER A 52 27.53 -8.03 25.08
CA SER A 52 28.87 -7.54 24.77
C SER A 52 29.58 -7.06 26.04
N THR A 53 30.93 -7.09 26.00
CA THR A 53 31.78 -6.59 27.08
C THR A 53 31.39 -5.15 27.44
N PRO A 54 30.97 -4.86 28.69
CA PRO A 54 30.75 -3.49 29.14
C PRO A 54 32.06 -2.83 29.57
N GLY A 55 32.10 -1.51 29.59
CA GLY A 55 33.21 -0.77 30.20
C GLY A 55 33.54 0.52 29.48
N SER A 56 34.36 1.34 30.16
CA SER A 56 34.90 2.54 29.56
C SER A 56 36.05 2.17 28.57
N GLY A 57 36.15 2.89 27.46
CA GLY A 57 37.14 2.61 26.43
C GLY A 57 36.74 1.54 25.42
N VAL A 58 35.54 0.94 25.52
CA VAL A 58 34.98 0.12 24.45
C VAL A 58 34.57 1.01 23.28
N THR A 59 34.97 0.65 22.09
CA THR A 59 34.58 1.34 20.85
C THR A 59 33.94 0.36 19.88
N TYR A 60 33.11 0.90 18.98
CA TYR A 60 32.33 0.12 18.01
C TYR A 60 32.62 0.59 16.61
N GLN A 61 32.51 -0.30 15.64
CA GLN A 61 32.42 -0.02 14.21
C GLN A 61 31.42 -0.99 13.58
N TRP A 62 30.27 -0.47 13.19
CA TRP A 62 29.24 -1.26 12.50
C TRP A 62 29.68 -1.56 11.07
N GLN A 63 29.33 -2.77 10.64
CA GLN A 63 29.57 -3.28 9.29
C GLN A 63 28.30 -3.84 8.70
N SER A 64 28.16 -3.73 7.38
CA SER A 64 27.10 -4.37 6.60
C SER A 64 27.68 -5.30 5.56
N SER A 65 26.86 -6.28 5.14
CA SER A 65 27.20 -7.24 4.10
C SER A 65 25.93 -7.68 3.36
N PRO A 66 25.95 -7.80 2.03
CA PRO A 66 24.81 -8.35 1.28
C PRO A 66 24.68 -9.86 1.42
N ASP A 67 25.76 -10.56 1.72
CA ASP A 67 25.86 -12.02 1.68
C ASP A 67 26.33 -12.67 3.01
N GLY A 68 26.66 -11.86 4.03
CA GLY A 68 27.19 -12.33 5.31
C GLY A 68 28.66 -12.76 5.27
N THR A 69 29.35 -12.58 4.16
CA THR A 69 30.77 -13.00 3.97
C THR A 69 31.69 -11.82 3.69
N ALA A 70 31.32 -10.93 2.77
CA ALA A 70 32.08 -9.73 2.43
C ALA A 70 31.56 -8.54 3.26
N TRP A 71 32.39 -7.98 4.15
CA TRP A 71 32.00 -6.95 5.11
C TRP A 71 32.57 -5.57 4.77
N THR A 72 31.73 -4.57 4.83
CA THR A 72 32.11 -3.15 4.62
C THR A 72 31.80 -2.34 5.86
N ASN A 73 32.74 -1.47 6.29
CA ASN A 73 32.50 -0.54 7.38
C ASN A 73 31.44 0.49 6.98
N ILE A 74 30.45 0.69 7.83
CA ILE A 74 29.46 1.74 7.65
C ILE A 74 30.05 3.05 8.18
N THR A 75 30.28 4.02 7.31
CA THR A 75 30.93 5.30 7.63
C THR A 75 30.16 6.02 8.75
N GLY A 76 30.88 6.41 9.80
CA GLY A 76 30.31 7.15 10.95
C GLY A 76 29.51 6.30 11.94
N ALA A 77 29.30 5.00 11.69
CA ALA A 77 28.56 4.12 12.57
C ALA A 77 29.47 3.55 13.69
N THR A 78 29.83 4.38 14.63
CA THR A 78 30.79 4.09 15.73
C THR A 78 30.16 4.08 17.13
N GLY A 79 28.86 4.26 17.24
CA GLY A 79 28.12 4.20 18.49
C GLY A 79 27.85 2.75 18.97
N ALA A 80 27.52 2.59 20.25
CA ALA A 80 27.05 1.30 20.81
C ALA A 80 25.73 0.84 20.18
N SER A 81 25.01 1.76 19.53
CA SER A 81 23.84 1.49 18.69
C SER A 81 24.00 2.15 17.34
N TYR A 82 23.32 1.59 16.32
CA TYR A 82 23.29 2.16 14.99
C TYR A 82 21.86 2.10 14.45
N SER A 83 21.29 3.26 14.09
CA SER A 83 19.96 3.37 13.49
C SER A 83 20.10 3.55 11.98
N THR A 84 19.35 2.78 11.23
CA THR A 84 19.36 2.77 9.77
C THR A 84 18.00 2.30 9.22
N SER A 85 17.83 2.40 7.91
CA SER A 85 16.77 1.75 7.13
C SER A 85 17.39 0.97 5.98
N GLN A 86 16.63 0.09 5.36
CA GLN A 86 17.08 -0.70 4.20
C GLN A 86 15.92 -1.02 3.26
N THR A 87 16.24 -1.37 2.02
CA THR A 87 15.27 -1.80 1.00
C THR A 87 15.48 -3.24 0.56
N VAL A 88 16.61 -3.86 0.94
CA VAL A 88 16.96 -5.25 0.65
C VAL A 88 17.47 -5.93 1.92
N ALA A 89 17.31 -7.25 1.99
CA ALA A 89 17.84 -8.03 3.11
C ALA A 89 19.36 -7.84 3.22
N THR A 90 19.83 -7.48 4.41
CA THR A 90 21.22 -7.09 4.67
C THR A 90 21.69 -7.70 5.98
N TYR A 91 22.91 -8.18 6.00
CA TYR A 91 23.58 -8.66 7.21
C TYR A 91 24.31 -7.51 7.91
N TYR A 92 24.27 -7.53 9.25
CA TYR A 92 24.93 -6.55 10.11
C TYR A 92 25.74 -7.23 11.21
N ARG A 93 26.85 -6.59 11.59
CA ARG A 93 27.62 -6.93 12.77
C ARG A 93 28.35 -5.69 13.29
N ALA A 94 28.80 -5.73 14.54
CA ALA A 94 29.65 -4.71 15.12
C ALA A 94 31.04 -5.29 15.40
N ASN A 95 32.08 -4.62 14.98
CA ASN A 95 33.42 -4.82 15.51
C ASN A 95 33.50 -4.07 16.85
N VAL A 96 33.73 -4.82 17.92
CA VAL A 96 33.89 -4.30 19.29
C VAL A 96 35.37 -4.29 19.63
N THR A 97 35.89 -3.14 20.01
CA THR A 97 37.32 -2.98 20.34
C THR A 97 37.50 -2.58 21.83
N CYS A 98 38.39 -3.28 22.52
CA CYS A 98 38.79 -3.03 23.89
C CYS A 98 40.30 -3.15 24.02
N ALA A 99 40.97 -2.17 24.61
CA ALA A 99 42.45 -2.18 24.83
C ALA A 99 43.25 -2.57 23.57
N GLY A 100 42.79 -2.15 22.37
CA GLY A 100 43.42 -2.43 21.10
C GLY A 100 43.08 -3.77 20.44
N ASN A 101 42.36 -4.65 21.15
CA ASN A 101 41.87 -5.92 20.59
C ASN A 101 40.47 -5.73 20.02
N THR A 102 40.23 -6.26 18.82
CA THR A 102 38.95 -6.15 18.11
C THR A 102 38.37 -7.54 17.82
N THR A 103 37.09 -7.72 18.13
CA THR A 103 36.34 -8.93 17.82
C THR A 103 34.97 -8.56 17.23
N ALA A 104 34.53 -9.32 16.22
CA ALA A 104 33.23 -9.09 15.57
C ALA A 104 32.11 -9.80 16.33
N SER A 105 30.99 -9.12 16.53
CA SER A 105 29.76 -9.75 17.08
C SER A 105 29.20 -10.83 16.16
N ALA A 106 28.42 -11.74 16.70
CA ALA A 106 27.59 -12.63 15.88
C ALA A 106 26.74 -11.76 14.93
N GLN A 107 26.74 -12.14 13.66
CA GLN A 107 26.00 -11.42 12.62
C GLN A 107 24.50 -11.64 12.73
N LEU A 108 23.72 -10.65 12.30
CA LEU A 108 22.28 -10.73 12.15
C LEU A 108 21.90 -10.37 10.71
N GLN A 109 21.12 -11.20 10.05
CA GLN A 109 20.43 -10.81 8.84
C GLN A 109 19.13 -10.09 9.21
N VAL A 110 18.99 -8.82 8.83
CA VAL A 110 17.73 -8.12 8.86
C VAL A 110 17.04 -8.35 7.51
N THR A 111 15.91 -9.02 7.53
CA THR A 111 15.14 -9.35 6.33
C THR A 111 14.09 -8.29 6.04
N ILE A 112 13.52 -8.32 4.82
CA ILE A 112 12.47 -7.39 4.39
C ILE A 112 11.11 -8.09 4.48
N ASN A 113 10.12 -7.42 5.04
CA ASN A 113 8.74 -7.83 4.96
C ASN A 113 8.25 -7.79 3.50
N PRO A 114 7.39 -8.74 3.11
CA PRO A 114 6.70 -8.59 1.84
C PRO A 114 5.84 -7.30 1.86
N PRO A 115 5.71 -6.58 0.74
CA PRO A 115 4.94 -5.33 0.66
C PRO A 115 3.53 -5.44 1.25
N SER A 116 2.87 -6.59 1.06
CA SER A 116 1.54 -6.88 1.63
C SER A 116 1.45 -6.77 3.17
N SER A 117 2.58 -6.81 3.87
CA SER A 117 2.66 -6.67 5.33
C SER A 117 3.12 -5.27 5.78
N CYS A 118 3.30 -4.33 4.85
CA CYS A 118 3.90 -3.02 5.13
C CYS A 118 2.89 -1.86 5.12
N TYR A 119 1.66 -2.11 4.71
CA TYR A 119 0.65 -1.05 4.69
C TYR A 119 0.39 -0.49 6.09
N CYS A 120 0.31 0.83 6.17
CA CYS A 120 -0.05 1.51 7.40
C CYS A 120 -1.44 1.11 7.89
N ILE A 121 -1.61 0.96 9.18
CA ILE A 121 -2.94 0.92 9.81
C ILE A 121 -3.25 2.35 10.25
N PRO A 122 -4.33 2.99 9.73
CA PRO A 122 -4.70 4.33 10.13
C PRO A 122 -4.97 4.41 11.64
N PRO A 123 -4.68 5.55 12.29
CA PRO A 123 -5.14 5.79 13.64
C PRO A 123 -6.67 5.63 13.77
N ALA A 124 -7.11 5.24 14.97
CA ALA A 124 -8.51 5.01 15.25
C ALA A 124 -9.40 6.20 14.86
N SER A 125 -10.53 5.91 14.23
CA SER A 125 -11.62 6.85 13.92
C SER A 125 -12.95 6.29 14.42
N ASN A 126 -13.95 7.16 14.50
CA ASN A 126 -15.29 6.78 14.95
C ASN A 126 -16.23 6.72 13.74
N CYS A 127 -16.77 5.56 13.46
CA CYS A 127 -17.80 5.33 12.44
C CYS A 127 -19.17 4.98 13.03
N ASN A 128 -19.30 4.88 14.38
CA ASN A 128 -20.56 4.48 15.05
C ASN A 128 -21.66 5.56 15.07
N LEU A 129 -21.40 6.73 14.50
CA LEU A 129 -22.37 7.82 14.36
C LEU A 129 -22.88 7.96 12.92
N ASP A 130 -23.00 6.82 12.26
CA ASP A 130 -23.41 6.70 10.85
C ASP A 130 -22.39 7.29 9.84
N ASP A 131 -21.11 7.47 10.26
CA ASP A 131 -20.00 7.90 9.41
C ASP A 131 -19.25 6.67 8.85
N GLU A 132 -20.02 5.69 8.33
CA GLU A 132 -19.50 4.36 7.98
C GLU A 132 -19.62 4.04 6.49
N ILE A 133 -18.89 3.01 6.07
CA ILE A 133 -19.04 2.34 4.78
C ILE A 133 -20.06 1.19 4.97
N LEU A 134 -21.16 1.24 4.20
CA LEU A 134 -22.21 0.22 4.25
C LEU A 134 -22.05 -0.85 3.17
N ASN A 135 -21.45 -0.48 2.03
CA ASN A 135 -21.17 -1.40 0.93
C ASN A 135 -20.07 -0.85 0.03
N VAL A 136 -19.20 -1.74 -0.44
CA VAL A 136 -18.23 -1.47 -1.51
C VAL A 136 -18.50 -2.42 -2.67
N THR A 137 -18.73 -1.85 -3.86
CA THR A 137 -18.86 -2.61 -5.12
C THR A 137 -17.81 -2.12 -6.12
N ALA A 138 -16.90 -3.00 -6.52
CA ALA A 138 -15.85 -2.71 -7.51
C ALA A 138 -15.24 -4.02 -8.04
N ALA A 139 -15.02 -4.13 -9.35
CA ALA A 139 -14.18 -5.19 -9.95
C ALA A 139 -14.50 -6.63 -9.50
N GLY A 140 -15.77 -6.93 -9.24
CA GLY A 140 -16.23 -8.22 -8.72
C GLY A 140 -16.36 -8.29 -7.20
N ILE A 141 -15.85 -7.31 -6.46
CA ILE A 141 -16.15 -7.12 -5.04
C ILE A 141 -17.60 -6.63 -4.92
N ASN A 142 -18.33 -7.18 -3.97
CA ASN A 142 -19.62 -6.67 -3.47
C ASN A 142 -19.69 -7.03 -1.99
N ASN A 143 -19.20 -6.14 -1.14
CA ASN A 143 -19.07 -6.38 0.28
C ASN A 143 -19.98 -5.44 1.07
N ASN A 144 -20.97 -6.02 1.78
CA ASN A 144 -21.73 -5.28 2.79
C ASN A 144 -20.96 -5.33 4.10
N SER A 145 -20.83 -4.20 4.75
CA SER A 145 -20.06 -4.02 5.97
C SER A 145 -20.83 -3.23 7.02
N ALA A 146 -20.27 -3.13 8.18
CA ALA A 146 -20.68 -2.26 9.27
C ALA A 146 -19.42 -1.64 9.87
N CYS A 147 -19.60 -0.60 10.66
CA CYS A 147 -18.51 0.12 11.32
C CYS A 147 -17.50 -0.85 11.97
N GLY A 148 -16.27 -0.83 11.47
CA GLY A 148 -15.18 -1.67 11.96
C GLY A 148 -14.65 -1.23 13.32
N THR A 149 -13.96 -2.12 14.03
CA THR A 149 -13.31 -1.78 15.30
C THR A 149 -12.31 -0.65 15.11
N ASN A 150 -12.47 0.45 15.82
CA ASN A 150 -11.67 1.66 15.67
C ASN A 150 -11.74 2.28 14.24
N GLY A 151 -12.84 2.04 13.51
CA GLY A 151 -13.04 2.58 12.17
C GLY A 151 -12.09 1.98 11.11
N TYR A 152 -11.63 0.75 11.32
CA TYR A 152 -10.77 0.05 10.36
C TYR A 152 -11.11 -1.44 10.25
N THR A 153 -11.23 -1.92 9.02
CA THR A 153 -11.37 -3.36 8.74
C THR A 153 -10.49 -3.78 7.54
N ASP A 154 -9.75 -4.88 7.72
CA ASP A 154 -8.96 -5.52 6.67
C ASP A 154 -9.73 -6.72 6.09
N TYR A 155 -10.27 -6.57 4.90
CA TYR A 155 -11.00 -7.61 4.15
C TYR A 155 -10.13 -8.39 3.18
N THR A 156 -8.83 -8.14 3.12
CA THR A 156 -7.92 -8.76 2.12
C THR A 156 -7.90 -10.28 2.16
N ALA A 157 -8.18 -10.89 3.32
CA ALA A 157 -8.21 -12.34 3.50
C ALA A 157 -9.63 -12.95 3.45
N THR A 158 -10.67 -12.14 3.58
CA THR A 158 -12.07 -12.62 3.76
C THR A 158 -12.97 -12.32 2.57
N VAL A 159 -12.61 -11.30 1.77
CA VAL A 159 -13.29 -10.95 0.52
C VAL A 159 -12.41 -11.32 -0.66
N ALA A 160 -12.98 -11.96 -1.66
CA ALA A 160 -12.25 -12.31 -2.87
C ALA A 160 -11.66 -11.05 -3.55
N ALA A 161 -10.42 -11.17 -4.03
CA ALA A 161 -9.75 -10.07 -4.71
C ALA A 161 -10.53 -9.57 -5.93
N GLY A 162 -10.72 -8.28 -6.03
CA GLY A 162 -11.23 -7.65 -7.23
C GLY A 162 -10.21 -7.74 -8.37
N THR A 163 -10.67 -7.96 -9.61
CA THR A 163 -9.76 -8.06 -10.77
C THR A 163 -9.93 -6.86 -11.68
N VAL A 164 -8.83 -6.14 -11.94
CA VAL A 164 -8.78 -4.96 -12.79
C VAL A 164 -7.64 -5.07 -13.79
N ALA A 165 -7.79 -4.46 -14.97
CA ALA A 165 -6.69 -4.42 -15.94
C ALA A 165 -5.98 -3.07 -15.91
N ALA A 166 -4.65 -3.10 -16.00
CA ALA A 166 -3.83 -1.89 -16.11
C ALA A 166 -4.29 -1.03 -17.30
N GLY A 167 -4.34 0.29 -17.12
CA GLY A 167 -4.76 1.24 -18.15
C GLY A 167 -6.28 1.33 -18.39
N LEU A 168 -7.10 0.56 -17.68
CA LEU A 168 -8.56 0.65 -17.80
C LEU A 168 -9.19 1.46 -16.67
N ASN A 169 -10.42 1.84 -16.88
CA ASN A 169 -11.25 2.49 -15.89
C ASN A 169 -12.04 1.44 -15.10
N MET A 170 -11.96 1.50 -13.77
CA MET A 170 -12.73 0.65 -12.86
C MET A 170 -13.98 1.40 -12.38
N PRO A 171 -15.19 1.01 -12.80
CA PRO A 171 -16.41 1.49 -12.17
C PRO A 171 -16.47 1.03 -10.71
N MET A 172 -16.80 1.94 -9.82
CA MET A 172 -16.89 1.67 -8.39
C MET A 172 -18.07 2.40 -7.78
N SER A 173 -18.69 1.80 -6.77
CA SER A 173 -19.69 2.44 -5.94
C SER A 173 -19.47 2.11 -4.47
N VAL A 174 -19.70 3.09 -3.62
CA VAL A 174 -19.59 2.99 -2.16
C VAL A 174 -20.87 3.56 -1.55
N SER A 175 -21.57 2.75 -0.78
CA SER A 175 -22.72 3.22 0.01
C SER A 175 -22.23 3.68 1.37
N VAL A 176 -22.64 4.87 1.78
CA VAL A 176 -22.22 5.50 3.03
C VAL A 176 -23.40 5.76 3.95
N GLY A 177 -23.12 5.79 5.24
CA GLY A 177 -24.11 6.08 6.28
C GLY A 177 -24.64 7.53 6.23
N PRO A 178 -25.75 7.81 6.97
CA PRO A 178 -26.42 9.12 6.98
C PRO A 178 -25.90 10.08 8.06
N GLY A 179 -24.70 9.87 8.63
CA GLY A 179 -24.14 10.73 9.69
C GLY A 179 -23.87 12.16 9.26
N GLY A 180 -23.64 12.38 7.97
CA GLY A 180 -23.40 13.69 7.36
C GLY A 180 -22.91 13.57 5.94
N THR A 181 -22.20 14.59 5.45
CA THR A 181 -21.59 14.50 4.12
C THR A 181 -20.29 13.69 4.21
N GLU A 182 -20.34 12.48 3.68
CA GLU A 182 -19.19 11.60 3.59
C GLU A 182 -18.43 11.81 2.28
N TYR A 183 -17.12 12.00 2.36
CA TYR A 183 -16.21 12.04 1.20
C TYR A 183 -15.52 10.71 1.05
N VAL A 184 -15.58 10.11 -0.14
CA VAL A 184 -15.03 8.78 -0.43
C VAL A 184 -13.76 8.91 -1.24
N GLY A 185 -12.65 8.39 -0.70
CA GLY A 185 -11.35 8.28 -1.37
C GLY A 185 -10.92 6.83 -1.53
N VAL A 186 -10.26 6.54 -2.64
CA VAL A 186 -9.75 5.21 -2.98
C VAL A 186 -8.28 5.29 -3.33
N TRP A 187 -7.48 4.38 -2.82
CA TRP A 187 -6.07 4.18 -3.17
C TRP A 187 -5.88 2.76 -3.66
N ILE A 188 -5.07 2.58 -4.68
CA ILE A 188 -4.62 1.25 -5.12
C ILE A 188 -3.10 1.33 -5.28
N ASP A 189 -2.38 0.51 -4.52
CA ASP A 189 -0.92 0.43 -4.60
C ASP A 189 -0.51 -0.15 -5.96
N TYR A 190 -0.26 0.73 -6.93
CA TYR A 190 0.04 0.35 -8.31
C TYR A 190 1.47 -0.16 -8.50
N ASN A 191 2.40 0.27 -7.67
CA ASN A 191 3.81 -0.14 -7.76
C ASN A 191 4.17 -1.31 -6.84
N GLN A 192 3.22 -1.73 -5.98
CA GLN A 192 3.32 -2.86 -5.03
C GLN A 192 4.46 -2.69 -4.03
N ASN A 193 4.70 -1.45 -3.58
CA ASN A 193 5.75 -1.15 -2.61
C ASN A 193 5.28 -1.27 -1.14
N GLY A 194 3.97 -1.45 -0.89
CA GLY A 194 3.36 -1.55 0.44
C GLY A 194 3.03 -0.20 1.07
N GLU A 195 3.03 0.86 0.30
CA GLU A 195 2.63 2.21 0.68
C GLU A 195 1.48 2.68 -0.23
N PHE A 196 0.72 3.67 0.22
CA PHE A 196 -0.30 4.34 -0.59
C PHE A 196 0.16 5.77 -0.86
N GLU A 197 0.56 6.03 -2.10
CA GLU A 197 1.08 7.33 -2.50
C GLU A 197 -0.03 8.23 -3.06
N ALA A 198 0.26 9.54 -3.12
CA ALA A 198 -0.70 10.52 -3.64
C ALA A 198 -1.06 10.29 -5.13
N THR A 199 -0.17 9.68 -5.89
CA THR A 199 -0.34 9.31 -7.30
C THR A 199 -1.26 8.10 -7.51
N GLU A 200 -1.59 7.39 -6.46
CA GLU A 200 -2.42 6.18 -6.43
C GLU A 200 -3.85 6.44 -5.95
N PHE A 201 -4.17 7.71 -5.78
CA PHE A 201 -5.43 8.19 -5.22
C PHE A 201 -6.45 8.57 -6.29
N ALA A 202 -7.70 8.19 -6.04
CA ALA A 202 -8.88 8.70 -6.73
C ALA A 202 -9.93 9.18 -5.73
N LEU A 203 -10.42 10.40 -5.89
CA LEU A 203 -11.60 10.89 -5.18
C LEU A 203 -12.84 10.35 -5.91
N LEU A 204 -13.63 9.50 -5.24
CA LEU A 204 -14.83 8.93 -5.85
C LEU A 204 -16.00 9.93 -5.85
N GLY A 205 -16.13 10.72 -4.79
CA GLY A 205 -17.18 11.69 -4.63
C GLY A 205 -17.56 11.91 -3.17
N SER A 206 -18.76 12.49 -2.96
CA SER A 206 -19.31 12.69 -1.62
C SER A 206 -20.82 12.58 -1.62
N GLY A 207 -21.41 12.27 -0.45
CA GLY A 207 -22.85 12.16 -0.26
C GLY A 207 -23.22 11.91 1.20
N ASN A 208 -24.52 11.86 1.49
CA ASN A 208 -25.06 11.61 2.82
C ASN A 208 -26.14 10.55 2.73
N GLY A 209 -25.91 9.38 3.32
CA GLY A 209 -26.82 8.24 3.32
C GLY A 209 -27.17 7.72 1.91
N VAL A 210 -26.25 7.82 0.97
CA VAL A 210 -26.46 7.45 -0.44
C VAL A 210 -25.32 6.55 -0.96
N THR A 211 -25.57 5.97 -2.12
CA THR A 211 -24.50 5.29 -2.88
C THR A 211 -23.78 6.32 -3.76
N ILE A 212 -22.48 6.47 -3.54
CA ILE A 212 -21.58 7.32 -4.31
C ILE A 212 -20.95 6.46 -5.38
N SER A 213 -21.12 6.81 -6.65
CA SER A 213 -20.59 6.07 -7.79
C SER A 213 -19.61 6.92 -8.58
N GLY A 214 -18.55 6.31 -9.09
CA GLY A 214 -17.52 6.99 -9.87
C GLY A 214 -16.62 6.01 -10.62
N ILE A 215 -15.56 6.56 -11.17
CA ILE A 215 -14.56 5.84 -11.93
C ILE A 215 -13.21 5.97 -11.23
N VAL A 216 -12.54 4.85 -11.00
CA VAL A 216 -11.16 4.80 -10.54
C VAL A 216 -10.28 4.43 -11.74
N PRO A 217 -9.47 5.35 -12.27
CA PRO A 217 -8.57 5.05 -13.38
C PRO A 217 -7.41 4.18 -12.89
N ILE A 218 -7.20 3.04 -13.52
CA ILE A 218 -6.08 2.15 -13.20
C ILE A 218 -4.84 2.61 -13.98
N ALA A 219 -3.73 2.80 -13.29
CA ALA A 219 -2.50 3.26 -13.93
C ALA A 219 -2.06 2.31 -15.06
N VAL A 220 -1.67 2.85 -16.22
CA VAL A 220 -1.24 2.05 -17.39
C VAL A 220 0.03 1.26 -17.12
N ASN A 221 0.88 1.77 -16.23
CA ASN A 221 2.14 1.17 -15.78
C ASN A 221 2.01 0.44 -14.43
N ALA A 222 0.78 0.14 -13.98
CA ALA A 222 0.56 -0.60 -12.75
C ALA A 222 1.22 -1.99 -12.83
N THR A 223 1.90 -2.37 -11.76
CA THR A 223 2.55 -3.67 -11.63
C THR A 223 1.50 -4.78 -11.60
N VAL A 224 1.64 -5.76 -12.49
CA VAL A 224 0.74 -6.92 -12.57
C VAL A 224 0.89 -7.80 -11.33
N GLY A 225 -0.22 -8.24 -10.77
CA GLY A 225 -0.25 -9.12 -9.61
C GLY A 225 -1.20 -8.65 -8.52
N LEU A 226 -1.12 -9.33 -7.38
CA LEU A 226 -1.94 -9.04 -6.21
C LEU A 226 -1.38 -7.83 -5.47
N THR A 227 -2.26 -6.87 -5.20
CA THR A 227 -1.96 -5.65 -4.45
C THR A 227 -3.11 -5.32 -3.49
N ARG A 228 -3.03 -4.17 -2.84
CA ARG A 228 -4.04 -3.69 -1.91
C ARG A 228 -4.77 -2.47 -2.47
N MET A 229 -6.09 -2.47 -2.28
CA MET A 229 -6.97 -1.32 -2.46
C MET A 229 -7.47 -0.88 -1.10
N ARG A 230 -7.40 0.42 -0.82
CA ARG A 230 -7.96 1.07 0.37
C ARG A 230 -9.12 1.96 -0.01
N VAL A 231 -10.23 1.81 0.70
CA VAL A 231 -11.40 2.69 0.61
C VAL A 231 -11.53 3.43 1.93
N ARG A 232 -11.67 4.75 1.87
CA ARG A 232 -11.86 5.57 3.08
C ARG A 232 -13.05 6.50 2.90
N VAL A 233 -13.81 6.62 3.96
CA VAL A 233 -14.79 7.69 4.12
C VAL A 233 -14.33 8.67 5.19
N ARG A 234 -14.64 9.95 5.01
CA ARG A 234 -14.35 11.00 5.96
C ARG A 234 -15.50 11.99 6.04
N TYR A 235 -15.95 12.26 7.26
CA TYR A 235 -17.01 13.20 7.55
C TYR A 235 -16.60 14.64 7.23
N ASN A 236 -17.46 15.35 6.51
CA ASN A 236 -17.42 16.80 6.23
C ASN A 236 -16.09 17.39 5.75
N THR A 237 -15.16 16.57 5.28
CA THR A 237 -13.87 17.05 4.80
C THR A 237 -13.39 16.19 3.65
N THR A 238 -13.07 16.82 2.52
CA THR A 238 -12.56 16.11 1.34
C THR A 238 -11.27 15.36 1.64
N LEU A 239 -11.10 14.22 0.98
CA LEU A 239 -9.89 13.43 1.01
C LEU A 239 -8.94 13.85 -0.11
N THR A 240 -7.65 13.72 0.14
CA THR A 240 -6.56 13.95 -0.81
C THR A 240 -5.63 12.74 -0.81
N GLY A 241 -4.76 12.63 -1.80
CA GLY A 241 -3.84 11.49 -1.93
C GLY A 241 -2.95 11.24 -0.72
N THR A 242 -2.68 12.28 0.10
CA THR A 242 -1.85 12.15 1.31
C THR A 242 -2.62 11.63 2.54
N ASN A 243 -3.93 11.40 2.42
CA ASN A 243 -4.76 10.99 3.56
C ASN A 243 -4.85 9.48 3.78
N ALA A 244 -4.16 8.66 2.99
CA ALA A 244 -4.25 7.20 3.08
C ALA A 244 -3.99 6.64 4.49
N CYS A 245 -3.04 7.24 5.23
CA CYS A 245 -2.57 6.78 6.55
C CYS A 245 -2.85 7.77 7.69
N LEU A 246 -3.41 8.94 7.39
CA LEU A 246 -3.66 9.96 8.40
C LEU A 246 -4.89 9.65 9.25
N GLY A 247 -4.82 10.01 10.54
CA GLY A 247 -5.96 9.95 11.46
C GLY A 247 -6.96 11.07 11.20
N TYR A 248 -8.23 10.78 11.49
CA TYR A 248 -9.31 11.76 11.58
C TYR A 248 -10.34 11.27 12.61
N THR A 249 -11.20 12.18 13.08
CA THR A 249 -12.10 11.87 14.19
C THR A 249 -13.26 10.97 13.75
N PHE A 250 -13.89 11.25 12.58
CA PHE A 250 -15.07 10.57 12.10
C PHE A 250 -14.87 10.03 10.69
N GLY A 251 -15.31 8.78 10.46
CA GLY A 251 -15.21 8.06 9.22
C GLY A 251 -14.69 6.64 9.39
N GLU A 252 -14.49 5.93 8.30
CA GLU A 252 -14.05 4.53 8.26
C GLU A 252 -13.01 4.28 7.18
N THR A 253 -12.27 3.19 7.34
CA THR A 253 -11.28 2.68 6.38
C THR A 253 -11.46 1.18 6.20
N GLU A 254 -11.50 0.75 4.95
CA GLU A 254 -11.56 -0.66 4.58
C GLU A 254 -10.47 -0.99 3.57
N ASP A 255 -9.75 -2.08 3.80
CA ASP A 255 -8.73 -2.59 2.89
C ASP A 255 -9.21 -3.86 2.20
N TYR A 256 -8.96 -3.95 0.89
CA TYR A 256 -9.33 -5.07 0.02
C TYR A 256 -8.14 -5.55 -0.79
N ALA A 257 -8.14 -6.83 -1.15
CA ALA A 257 -7.21 -7.34 -2.15
C ALA A 257 -7.66 -6.93 -3.57
N SER A 258 -6.73 -6.50 -4.40
CA SER A 258 -6.95 -6.19 -5.81
C SER A 258 -5.93 -6.94 -6.66
N ASN A 259 -6.37 -7.60 -7.73
CA ASN A 259 -5.50 -8.30 -8.66
C ASN A 259 -5.41 -7.50 -9.97
N ILE A 260 -4.25 -6.92 -10.23
CA ILE A 260 -3.99 -6.17 -11.46
C ILE A 260 -3.57 -7.16 -12.55
N THR A 261 -4.30 -7.15 -13.67
CA THR A 261 -4.00 -7.95 -14.85
C THR A 261 -3.36 -7.10 -15.94
N PRO A 262 -2.58 -7.68 -16.84
CA PRO A 262 -2.01 -6.91 -17.95
C PRO A 262 -3.11 -6.39 -18.88
N CYS A 263 -2.89 -5.21 -19.47
CA CYS A 263 -3.66 -4.76 -20.62
C CYS A 263 -3.26 -5.59 -21.85
N ILE A 264 -4.21 -6.32 -22.42
CA ILE A 264 -4.00 -7.09 -23.62
C ILE A 264 -4.48 -6.24 -24.82
N PRO A 265 -3.59 -5.85 -25.75
CA PRO A 265 -3.97 -5.08 -26.94
C PRO A 265 -5.07 -5.78 -27.74
N GLY A 266 -6.02 -5.01 -28.25
CA GLY A 266 -7.08 -5.53 -29.09
C GLY A 266 -6.52 -6.09 -30.39
N THR A 267 -6.89 -7.32 -30.72
CA THR A 267 -6.59 -7.96 -31.99
C THR A 267 -7.87 -8.49 -32.62
N ILE A 268 -8.12 -8.18 -33.91
CA ILE A 268 -9.26 -8.74 -34.62
C ILE A 268 -8.93 -10.20 -34.96
N SER A 269 -9.68 -11.13 -34.39
CA SER A 269 -9.54 -12.57 -34.61
C SER A 269 -10.39 -13.05 -35.79
N THR A 270 -11.48 -12.35 -36.09
CA THR A 270 -12.32 -12.63 -37.24
C THR A 270 -12.74 -11.33 -37.92
N GLN A 271 -12.31 -11.12 -39.15
CA GLN A 271 -12.73 -9.98 -39.94
C GLN A 271 -14.18 -10.14 -40.39
N PRO A 272 -14.94 -9.03 -40.58
CA PRO A 272 -16.24 -9.08 -41.25
C PRO A 272 -16.12 -9.70 -42.62
N ALA A 273 -17.12 -10.45 -43.02
CA ALA A 273 -17.17 -11.01 -44.39
C ALA A 273 -17.06 -9.90 -45.45
N ALA A 274 -16.16 -10.09 -46.41
CA ALA A 274 -15.93 -9.09 -47.48
C ALA A 274 -17.17 -8.80 -48.32
N THR A 275 -18.08 -9.76 -48.42
CA THR A 275 -19.36 -9.63 -49.13
C THR A 275 -20.45 -10.32 -48.32
N VAL A 276 -21.59 -9.65 -48.20
CA VAL A 276 -22.81 -10.24 -47.63
C VAL A 276 -23.90 -10.10 -48.68
N THR A 277 -24.51 -11.21 -49.05
CA THR A 277 -25.62 -11.21 -49.98
C THR A 277 -26.91 -10.92 -49.22
N SER A 278 -27.57 -9.82 -49.55
CA SER A 278 -28.93 -9.54 -49.10
C SER A 278 -29.94 -9.99 -50.14
N TYR A 279 -31.01 -10.62 -49.68
CA TYR A 279 -32.14 -10.98 -50.52
C TYR A 279 -33.27 -9.96 -50.34
N CYS A 280 -34.18 -9.84 -51.30
CA CYS A 280 -35.27 -8.86 -51.29
C CYS A 280 -36.18 -8.90 -50.04
N SER A 281 -36.07 -9.92 -49.20
CA SER A 281 -36.89 -10.13 -48.01
C SER A 281 -36.11 -10.83 -46.86
N GLY A 282 -34.89 -10.47 -46.63
CA GLY A 282 -34.10 -11.12 -45.55
C GLY A 282 -33.17 -10.17 -44.83
N ASN A 283 -32.80 -10.50 -43.61
CA ASN A 283 -31.79 -9.81 -42.83
C ASN A 283 -30.39 -10.31 -43.21
N ALA A 284 -29.45 -9.40 -43.36
CA ALA A 284 -28.04 -9.71 -43.47
C ALA A 284 -27.37 -9.53 -42.10
N SER A 285 -26.45 -10.42 -41.75
CA SER A 285 -25.66 -10.31 -40.54
C SER A 285 -24.19 -10.13 -40.88
N ILE A 286 -23.58 -9.15 -40.28
CA ILE A 286 -22.13 -8.89 -40.37
C ILE A 286 -21.54 -9.06 -38.99
N THR A 287 -20.54 -9.91 -38.87
CA THR A 287 -19.91 -10.22 -37.59
C THR A 287 -18.43 -9.90 -37.62
N VAL A 288 -17.92 -9.44 -36.51
CA VAL A 288 -16.49 -9.28 -36.21
C VAL A 288 -16.22 -9.95 -34.87
N ALA A 289 -15.06 -10.58 -34.71
CA ALA A 289 -14.59 -11.02 -33.43
C ALA A 289 -13.22 -10.42 -33.16
N ALA A 290 -13.01 -9.95 -31.95
CA ALA A 290 -11.73 -9.47 -31.51
C ALA A 290 -11.42 -10.03 -30.10
N ALA A 291 -10.14 -10.15 -29.77
CA ALA A 291 -9.62 -10.52 -28.45
C ALA A 291 -8.81 -9.35 -27.91
N GLY A 292 -8.88 -9.12 -26.61
CA GLY A 292 -8.19 -8.03 -25.93
C GLY A 292 -8.90 -7.59 -24.64
N THR A 293 -8.32 -6.63 -23.95
CA THR A 293 -8.88 -6.10 -22.71
C THR A 293 -9.66 -4.81 -22.99
N GLY A 294 -10.89 -4.67 -22.43
CA GLY A 294 -11.67 -3.42 -22.52
C GLY A 294 -12.13 -3.06 -23.93
N LEU A 295 -12.41 -4.07 -24.77
CA LEU A 295 -12.83 -3.86 -26.16
C LEU A 295 -14.19 -3.17 -26.24
N ASN A 296 -14.27 -2.17 -27.11
CA ASN A 296 -15.51 -1.55 -27.57
C ASN A 296 -15.60 -1.66 -29.09
N TYR A 297 -16.81 -1.83 -29.58
CA TYR A 297 -17.09 -1.94 -30.99
C TYR A 297 -17.91 -0.74 -31.44
N GLN A 298 -17.57 -0.17 -32.61
CA GLN A 298 -18.34 0.87 -33.27
C GLN A 298 -18.47 0.54 -34.74
N TRP A 299 -19.66 0.21 -35.18
CA TRP A 299 -19.95 0.01 -36.58
C TRP A 299 -20.07 1.34 -37.33
N GLN A 300 -19.53 1.36 -38.54
CA GLN A 300 -19.64 2.50 -39.43
C GLN A 300 -20.04 2.01 -40.81
N GLU A 301 -20.82 2.82 -41.54
CA GLU A 301 -21.23 2.58 -42.90
C GLU A 301 -20.82 3.73 -43.83
N ARG A 302 -20.73 3.46 -45.11
CA ARG A 302 -20.60 4.46 -46.17
C ARG A 302 -21.33 4.01 -47.43
N LEU A 303 -21.86 4.98 -48.20
CA LEU A 303 -22.63 4.71 -49.37
C LEU A 303 -21.77 4.12 -50.51
N ASN A 304 -20.55 4.59 -50.68
CA ASN A 304 -19.58 4.15 -51.69
C ASN A 304 -18.14 4.41 -51.25
N ALA A 305 -17.18 3.99 -52.06
CA ALA A 305 -15.76 4.06 -51.69
C ALA A 305 -15.22 5.48 -51.40
N THR A 306 -15.89 6.52 -51.91
CA THR A 306 -15.49 7.94 -51.76
C THR A 306 -16.33 8.70 -50.73
N SER A 307 -17.44 8.13 -50.27
CA SER A 307 -18.29 8.74 -49.22
C SER A 307 -17.63 8.69 -47.87
N PRO A 308 -17.86 9.67 -47.00
CA PRO A 308 -17.40 9.62 -45.63
C PRO A 308 -18.06 8.45 -44.86
N TRP A 309 -17.34 7.93 -43.85
CA TRP A 309 -17.89 6.94 -42.92
C TRP A 309 -18.86 7.62 -41.93
N THR A 310 -20.00 7.01 -41.69
CA THR A 310 -20.99 7.43 -40.71
C THR A 310 -21.19 6.35 -39.64
N ILE A 311 -21.38 6.78 -38.39
CA ILE A 311 -21.64 5.87 -37.27
C ILE A 311 -23.01 5.21 -37.44
N VAL A 312 -23.06 3.89 -37.28
CA VAL A 312 -24.30 3.11 -37.28
C VAL A 312 -24.79 3.04 -35.84
N ALA A 313 -26.05 3.39 -35.62
CA ALA A 313 -26.74 3.27 -34.35
C ALA A 313 -27.84 2.19 -34.43
N ASN A 314 -28.16 1.59 -33.29
CA ASN A 314 -29.31 0.68 -33.18
C ASN A 314 -30.62 1.39 -33.52
N GLY A 315 -31.45 0.81 -34.34
CA GLY A 315 -32.75 1.33 -34.76
C GLY A 315 -32.94 1.30 -36.28
N GLY A 316 -34.19 1.49 -36.72
CA GLY A 316 -34.53 1.42 -38.13
C GLY A 316 -34.25 0.03 -38.72
N ILE A 317 -33.30 -0.03 -39.68
CA ILE A 317 -32.87 -1.27 -40.33
C ILE A 317 -31.70 -1.97 -39.61
N TYR A 318 -31.14 -1.36 -38.57
CA TYR A 318 -29.98 -1.89 -37.85
C TYR A 318 -30.35 -2.38 -36.43
N SER A 319 -29.76 -3.50 -36.04
CA SER A 319 -29.86 -4.04 -34.69
C SER A 319 -28.52 -4.66 -34.27
N GLY A 320 -28.12 -4.48 -33.00
CA GLY A 320 -26.86 -4.99 -32.46
C GLY A 320 -25.62 -4.17 -32.88
N ALA A 321 -25.79 -2.90 -33.20
CA ALA A 321 -24.69 -1.97 -33.52
C ALA A 321 -24.06 -1.32 -32.28
#